data_6e813bc404ab53bf600c9f5a3ece97c1
#
_entry.id   6e813bc404ab53bf600c9f5a3ece97c1
#
_cell.length_a   1.000
_cell.length_b   1.000
_cell.length_c   1.000
_cell.angle_alpha   90.00
_cell.angle_beta   90.00
_cell.angle_gamma   90.00
#
_symmetry.space_group_name_H-M   'P 1'
#
loop_
_entity.id
_entity.type
_entity.pdbx_description
1 polymer ?
#
loop_
_entity_poly.entity_id
_entity_poly.type
_entity_poly.pdbx_seq_one_letter_code
_entity_poly.pdbx_strand_id
1 'polypeptide(L)'
;MGTDELCLDVGRHGKVLAPAGGIPDSAGLIEMTCTVKVGRPVILVMTSSDCSSAEPEDGGFYGETAQEQRACAVGFLKSLDITSINVSVDGGRPVDIHQPRFFEVSPQRHVVFPKNPIFGADPGPANLRRRCLDG
;
A
#
# COMPACT_ATOMS: atom_id res chain seq x y z
N MET A 1 -7.08 12.04 19.96
CA MET A 1 -6.64 12.54 18.65
C MET A 1 -7.60 12.02 17.61
N GLY A 2 -8.22 12.90 16.84
CA GLY A 2 -9.05 12.46 15.71
C GLY A 2 -8.18 11.81 14.65
N THR A 3 -8.50 10.57 14.28
CA THR A 3 -7.76 9.80 13.28
C THR A 3 -8.24 10.08 11.85
N ASP A 4 -9.14 11.06 11.66
CA ASP A 4 -9.68 11.42 10.34
C ASP A 4 -8.62 11.85 9.32
N GLU A 5 -7.45 12.32 9.78
CA GLU A 5 -6.31 12.65 8.90
C GLU A 5 -5.73 11.45 8.16
N LEU A 6 -5.96 10.24 8.68
CA LEU A 6 -5.52 8.98 8.05
C LEU A 6 -6.58 8.38 7.12
N CYS A 7 -7.72 9.04 6.96
CA CYS A 7 -8.83 8.60 6.13
C CYS A 7 -8.77 9.30 4.76
N LEU A 8 -8.01 8.75 3.85
CA LEU A 8 -7.70 9.39 2.57
C LEU A 8 -8.82 9.23 1.55
N ASP A 9 -9.16 10.31 0.87
CA ASP A 9 -10.04 10.30 -0.28
C ASP A 9 -9.24 9.99 -1.54
N VAL A 10 -9.43 8.82 -2.10
CA VAL A 10 -8.70 8.34 -3.27
C VAL A 10 -9.62 8.06 -4.46
N GLY A 11 -9.00 7.75 -5.59
CA GLY A 11 -9.72 7.48 -6.82
C GLY A 11 -10.17 8.75 -7.55
N ARG A 12 -10.86 8.57 -8.66
CA ARG A 12 -11.33 9.67 -9.47
C ARG A 12 -12.37 10.49 -8.68
N HIS A 13 -12.06 11.77 -8.43
CA HIS A 13 -12.89 12.69 -7.66
C HIS A 13 -13.10 12.31 -6.18
N GLY A 14 -12.14 11.62 -5.54
CA GLY A 14 -12.24 11.26 -4.13
C GLY A 14 -13.42 10.36 -3.80
N LYS A 15 -13.84 9.48 -4.73
CA LYS A 15 -15.03 8.64 -4.57
C LYS A 15 -14.82 7.41 -3.68
N VAL A 16 -13.59 7.07 -3.38
CA VAL A 16 -13.23 5.91 -2.56
C VAL A 16 -12.53 6.39 -1.29
N LEU A 17 -12.86 5.81 -0.16
CA LEU A 17 -12.13 6.02 1.09
C LEU A 17 -11.04 4.96 1.20
N ALA A 18 -9.82 5.39 1.50
CA ALA A 18 -8.70 4.51 1.81
C ALA A 18 -8.12 4.91 3.18
N PRO A 19 -8.37 4.14 4.24
CA PRO A 19 -7.65 4.32 5.49
C PRO A 19 -6.15 4.09 5.27
N ALA A 20 -5.33 5.05 5.65
CA ALA A 20 -3.87 4.92 5.67
C ALA A 20 -3.45 4.34 7.01
N GLY A 21 -2.51 3.41 7.01
CA GLY A 21 -2.04 2.75 8.23
C GLY A 21 -1.56 3.74 9.30
N GLY A 22 -1.85 3.45 10.54
CA GLY A 22 -1.40 4.20 11.71
C GLY A 22 -0.15 3.60 12.35
N ILE A 23 0.33 4.20 13.42
CA ILE A 23 1.39 3.66 14.25
C ILE A 23 0.76 2.70 15.27
N PRO A 24 1.18 1.42 15.35
CA PRO A 24 0.64 0.49 16.33
C PRO A 24 1.02 0.92 17.76
N ASP A 25 0.15 0.62 18.70
CA ASP A 25 0.44 0.75 20.13
C ASP A 25 1.45 -0.30 20.62
N SER A 26 1.72 -0.35 21.93
CA SER A 26 2.64 -1.31 22.51
C SER A 26 2.19 -2.77 22.41
N ALA A 27 0.91 -3.01 22.15
CA ALA A 27 0.33 -4.34 21.88
C ALA A 27 0.30 -4.68 20.37
N GLY A 28 0.76 -3.77 19.53
CA GLY A 28 0.71 -3.92 18.08
C GLY A 28 -0.66 -3.61 17.48
N LEU A 29 -1.57 -3.00 18.25
CA LEU A 29 -2.91 -2.64 17.80
C LEU A 29 -2.90 -1.25 17.15
N ILE A 30 -3.58 -1.13 16.02
CA ILE A 30 -3.89 0.15 15.38
C ILE A 30 -5.40 0.33 15.42
N GLU A 31 -5.86 1.35 16.13
CA GLU A 31 -7.26 1.76 16.11
C GLU A 31 -7.43 3.01 15.26
N MET A 32 -8.38 2.97 14.34
CA MET A 32 -8.66 4.07 13.44
C MET A 32 -10.16 4.23 13.26
N THR A 33 -10.63 5.47 13.27
CA THR A 33 -12.02 5.79 13.00
C THR A 33 -12.12 6.68 11.77
N CYS A 34 -12.91 6.26 10.79
CA CYS A 34 -13.18 7.03 9.58
C CYS A 34 -14.68 7.24 9.42
N THR A 35 -15.08 8.48 9.12
CA THR A 35 -16.46 8.79 8.77
C THR A 35 -16.72 8.50 7.30
N VAL A 36 -17.62 7.57 7.01
CA VAL A 36 -17.91 7.13 5.64
C VAL A 36 -19.36 7.45 5.28
N LYS A 37 -19.58 8.06 4.12
CA LYS A 37 -20.92 8.26 3.58
C LYS A 37 -21.52 6.91 3.16
N VAL A 38 -22.80 6.70 3.42
CA VAL A 38 -23.51 5.49 2.99
C VAL A 38 -23.36 5.28 1.47
N GLY A 39 -23.03 4.05 1.07
CA GLY A 39 -22.83 3.68 -0.33
C GLY A 39 -21.45 4.06 -0.90
N ARG A 40 -20.56 4.61 -0.11
CA ARG A 40 -19.19 4.90 -0.53
C ARG A 40 -18.30 3.66 -0.41
N PRO A 41 -17.60 3.25 -1.47
CA PRO A 41 -16.63 2.16 -1.38
C PRO A 41 -15.48 2.49 -0.44
N VAL A 42 -15.01 1.49 0.31
CA VAL A 42 -13.82 1.57 1.15
C VAL A 42 -12.80 0.56 0.63
N ILE A 43 -11.56 1.00 0.45
CA ILE A 43 -10.43 0.13 0.11
C ILE A 43 -9.54 0.02 1.34
N LEU A 44 -9.25 -1.21 1.75
CA LEU A 44 -8.25 -1.51 2.78
C LEU A 44 -7.02 -2.10 2.10
N VAL A 45 -5.89 -1.43 2.22
CA VAL A 45 -4.59 -1.95 1.78
C VAL A 45 -3.85 -2.45 3.02
N MET A 46 -3.80 -3.77 3.19
CA MET A 46 -3.22 -4.40 4.38
C MET A 46 -1.70 -4.40 4.36
N THR A 47 -1.11 -4.55 3.17
CA THR A 47 0.34 -4.40 2.97
C THR A 47 0.62 -4.03 1.53
N SER A 48 1.66 -3.26 1.30
CA SER A 48 2.09 -2.86 -0.05
C SER A 48 3.61 -2.74 -0.10
N SER A 49 4.14 -2.86 -1.30
CA SER A 49 5.52 -2.51 -1.61
C SER A 49 5.59 -1.85 -2.97
N ASP A 50 6.47 -0.92 -3.12
CA ASP A 50 6.76 -0.25 -4.37
C ASP A 50 8.27 -0.27 -4.65
N CYS A 51 8.61 -0.48 -5.91
CA CYS A 51 9.98 -0.42 -6.38
C CYS A 51 10.04 0.50 -7.59
N SER A 52 11.06 1.32 -7.66
CA SER A 52 11.20 2.31 -8.73
C SER A 52 12.65 2.48 -9.18
N SER A 53 12.83 3.14 -10.31
CA SER A 53 14.15 3.54 -10.82
C SER A 53 14.69 4.81 -10.15
N ALA A 54 13.93 5.42 -9.22
CA ALA A 54 14.37 6.58 -8.45
C ALA A 54 14.92 6.21 -7.07
N GLU A 55 14.77 4.97 -6.67
CA GLU A 55 15.36 4.48 -5.42
C GLU A 55 16.87 4.27 -5.57
N PRO A 56 17.65 4.38 -4.47
CA PRO A 56 19.07 4.01 -4.50
C PRO A 56 19.24 2.53 -4.88
N GLU A 57 20.20 2.23 -5.74
CA GLU A 57 20.44 0.87 -6.24
C GLU A 57 20.75 -0.14 -5.12
N ASP A 58 21.34 0.32 -4.01
CA ASP A 58 21.66 -0.46 -2.82
C ASP A 58 20.55 -0.47 -1.76
N GLY A 59 19.45 0.26 -2.00
CA GLY A 59 18.36 0.46 -1.04
C GLY A 59 17.35 -0.69 -0.94
N GLY A 60 17.46 -1.71 -1.80
CA GLY A 60 16.56 -2.88 -1.78
C GLY A 60 15.18 -2.66 -2.45
N PHE A 61 14.89 -1.44 -2.91
CA PHE A 61 13.65 -1.07 -3.60
C PHE A 61 13.88 -0.54 -5.02
N TYR A 62 15.10 -0.71 -5.53
CA TYR A 62 15.47 -0.31 -6.88
C TYR A 62 15.04 -1.33 -7.93
N GLY A 63 14.64 -0.83 -9.09
CA GLY A 63 14.44 -1.60 -10.31
C GLY A 63 14.37 -0.69 -11.51
N GLU A 64 15.20 -0.93 -12.50
CA GLU A 64 15.26 -0.15 -13.74
C GLU A 64 14.11 -0.52 -14.67
N THR A 65 13.93 -1.80 -14.90
CA THR A 65 12.93 -2.34 -15.83
C THR A 65 11.63 -2.73 -15.12
N ALA A 66 10.54 -2.81 -15.88
CA ALA A 66 9.26 -3.28 -15.37
C ALA A 66 9.35 -4.69 -14.77
N GLN A 67 10.22 -5.54 -15.29
CA GLN A 67 10.42 -6.89 -14.77
C GLN A 67 11.15 -6.86 -13.43
N GLU A 68 12.21 -6.07 -13.30
CA GLU A 68 12.97 -5.91 -12.06
C GLU A 68 12.12 -5.28 -10.96
N GLN A 69 11.38 -4.22 -11.28
CA GLN A 69 10.45 -3.59 -10.33
C GLN A 69 9.38 -4.56 -9.84
N ARG A 70 8.86 -5.42 -10.75
CA ARG A 70 7.91 -6.47 -10.35
C ARG A 70 8.57 -7.51 -9.44
N ALA A 71 9.75 -7.99 -9.78
CA ALA A 71 10.48 -8.96 -8.98
C ALA A 71 10.83 -8.41 -7.59
N CYS A 72 11.27 -7.17 -7.53
CA CYS A 72 11.57 -6.42 -6.31
C CYS A 72 10.33 -6.33 -5.41
N ALA A 73 9.23 -5.78 -5.90
CA ALA A 73 8.01 -5.58 -5.10
C ALA A 73 7.41 -6.92 -4.61
N VAL A 74 7.41 -7.95 -5.43
CA VAL A 74 6.97 -9.29 -5.05
C VAL A 74 7.92 -9.94 -4.05
N GLY A 75 9.22 -9.80 -4.27
CA GLY A 75 10.26 -10.35 -3.40
C GLY A 75 10.21 -9.76 -1.99
N PHE A 76 10.04 -8.44 -1.89
CA PHE A 76 9.91 -7.77 -0.60
C PHE A 76 8.72 -8.31 0.21
N LEU A 77 7.53 -8.39 -0.37
CA LEU A 77 6.36 -8.91 0.36
C LEU A 77 6.53 -10.37 0.77
N LYS A 78 7.21 -11.18 -0.03
CA LYS A 78 7.55 -12.56 0.34
C LYS A 78 8.55 -12.63 1.51
N SER A 79 9.48 -11.68 1.59
CA SER A 79 10.48 -11.64 2.65
C SER A 79 9.91 -11.28 4.03
N LEU A 80 8.70 -10.73 4.08
CA LEU A 80 8.01 -10.44 5.34
C LEU A 80 7.52 -11.69 6.07
N ASP A 81 7.55 -12.85 5.42
CA ASP A 81 7.13 -14.16 5.98
C ASP A 81 5.73 -14.15 6.62
N ILE A 82 4.83 -13.35 6.04
CA ILE A 82 3.43 -13.27 6.48
C ILE A 82 2.73 -14.56 6.05
N THR A 83 2.21 -15.31 7.03
CA THR A 83 1.55 -16.60 6.79
C THR A 83 0.03 -16.51 6.65
N SER A 84 -0.59 -15.49 7.25
CA SER A 84 -2.02 -15.23 7.13
C SER A 84 -2.33 -13.75 7.37
N ILE A 85 -3.40 -13.26 6.73
CA ILE A 85 -3.98 -11.95 7.00
C ILE A 85 -5.49 -12.14 7.10
N ASN A 86 -6.02 -11.97 8.29
CA ASN A 86 -7.44 -12.21 8.56
C ASN A 86 -8.20 -10.90 8.66
N VAL A 87 -9.27 -10.77 7.88
CA VAL A 87 -10.16 -9.61 7.89
C VAL A 87 -11.55 -10.03 8.32
N SER A 88 -12.14 -9.30 9.25
CA SER A 88 -13.53 -9.46 9.68
C SER A 88 -14.26 -8.12 9.50
N VAL A 89 -15.48 -8.16 8.98
CA VAL A 89 -16.31 -6.99 8.78
C VAL A 89 -17.57 -7.16 9.65
N ASP A 90 -17.95 -6.11 10.38
CA ASP A 90 -19.13 -6.08 11.25
C ASP A 90 -19.23 -7.26 12.24
N GLY A 91 -18.08 -7.71 12.75
CA GLY A 91 -18.02 -8.87 13.65
C GLY A 91 -18.31 -10.22 12.97
N GLY A 92 -18.35 -10.25 11.66
CA GLY A 92 -18.55 -11.46 10.87
C GLY A 92 -17.39 -12.45 10.95
N ARG A 93 -17.54 -13.59 10.27
CA ARG A 93 -16.50 -14.61 10.22
C ARG A 93 -15.23 -14.06 9.54
N PRO A 94 -14.06 -14.22 10.15
CA PRO A 94 -12.79 -13.82 9.53
C PRO A 94 -12.56 -14.54 8.20
N VAL A 95 -12.06 -13.79 7.22
CA VAL A 95 -11.63 -14.30 5.92
C VAL A 95 -10.12 -14.11 5.83
N ASP A 96 -9.38 -15.17 5.53
CA ASP A 96 -7.97 -15.05 5.23
C ASP A 96 -7.79 -14.49 3.81
N ILE A 97 -7.26 -13.29 3.73
CA ILE A 97 -6.97 -12.59 2.47
C ILE A 97 -5.52 -12.80 2.01
N HIS A 98 -4.71 -13.56 2.73
CA HIS A 98 -3.37 -13.95 2.28
C HIS A 98 -3.44 -15.05 1.20
N GLN A 99 -4.19 -14.77 0.13
CA GLN A 99 -4.41 -15.67 -1.01
C GLN A 99 -4.12 -14.93 -2.31
N PRO A 100 -3.63 -15.62 -3.36
CA PRO A 100 -3.24 -14.98 -4.62
C PRO A 100 -4.29 -14.07 -5.25
N ARG A 101 -5.57 -14.35 -5.07
CA ARG A 101 -6.70 -13.55 -5.60
C ARG A 101 -6.82 -12.16 -5.01
N PHE A 102 -6.22 -11.93 -3.84
CA PHE A 102 -6.22 -10.62 -3.16
C PHE A 102 -4.94 -9.84 -3.40
N PHE A 103 -4.01 -10.38 -4.19
CA PHE A 103 -2.77 -9.70 -4.53
C PHE A 103 -2.85 -9.12 -5.93
N GLU A 104 -2.62 -7.84 -6.06
CA GLU A 104 -2.56 -7.17 -7.33
C GLU A 104 -1.19 -6.53 -7.54
N VAL A 105 -0.69 -6.57 -8.76
CA VAL A 105 0.53 -5.89 -9.16
C VAL A 105 0.17 -4.87 -10.22
N SER A 106 0.35 -3.59 -9.91
CA SER A 106 0.04 -2.52 -10.85
C SER A 106 0.86 -2.65 -12.15
N PRO A 107 0.37 -2.17 -13.28
CA PRO A 107 1.23 -1.91 -14.41
C PRO A 107 2.31 -0.89 -14.02
N GLN A 108 3.43 -0.89 -14.75
CA GLN A 108 4.44 0.15 -14.57
C GLN A 108 3.82 1.53 -14.84
N ARG A 109 4.12 2.48 -13.96
CA ARG A 109 3.68 3.86 -14.08
C ARG A 109 4.88 4.78 -14.22
N HIS A 110 4.76 5.76 -15.09
CA HIS A 110 5.67 6.88 -15.12
C HIS A 110 5.21 7.93 -14.10
N VAL A 111 6.08 8.31 -13.20
CA VAL A 111 5.79 9.27 -12.12
C VAL A 111 6.88 10.34 -12.08
N VAL A 112 6.58 11.47 -11.46
CA VAL A 112 7.55 12.54 -11.23
C VAL A 112 7.63 12.75 -9.73
N PHE A 113 8.79 12.46 -9.16
CA PHE A 113 9.03 12.70 -7.74
C PHE A 113 9.27 14.18 -7.47
N PRO A 114 8.76 14.72 -6.36
CA PRO A 114 8.99 16.10 -5.96
C PRO A 114 10.46 16.35 -5.59
N LYS A 115 10.86 17.61 -5.51
CA LYS A 115 12.23 18.00 -5.14
C LYS A 115 12.67 17.49 -3.76
N ASN A 116 11.71 17.32 -2.84
CA ASN A 116 11.94 16.78 -1.50
C ASN A 116 11.07 15.55 -1.30
N PRO A 117 11.47 14.38 -1.80
CA PRO A 117 10.71 13.15 -1.65
C PRO A 117 10.80 12.64 -0.20
N ILE A 118 9.71 12.01 0.27
CA ILE A 118 9.58 11.59 1.68
C ILE A 118 10.53 10.44 2.03
N PHE A 119 10.86 9.57 1.07
CA PHE A 119 11.63 8.35 1.30
C PHE A 119 13.02 8.34 0.64
N GLY A 120 13.57 9.50 0.37
CA GLY A 120 14.93 9.59 -0.17
C GLY A 120 15.09 9.19 -1.64
N ALA A 121 13.99 8.98 -2.35
CA ALA A 121 14.02 8.74 -3.79
C ALA A 121 14.59 9.94 -4.55
N ASP A 122 15.25 9.74 -5.67
CA ASP A 122 15.76 10.82 -6.48
C ASP A 122 14.61 11.66 -7.07
N PRO A 123 14.70 13.01 -7.02
CA PRO A 123 13.68 13.87 -7.59
C PRO A 123 13.63 13.77 -9.12
N GLY A 124 12.44 13.90 -9.69
CA GLY A 124 12.27 13.93 -11.14
C GLY A 124 11.46 12.74 -11.69
N PRO A 125 11.53 12.52 -13.00
CA PRO A 125 10.78 11.44 -13.63
C PRO A 125 11.37 10.07 -13.29
N ALA A 126 10.50 9.13 -12.94
CA ALA A 126 10.89 7.75 -12.65
C ALA A 126 9.80 6.77 -13.07
N ASN A 127 10.17 5.52 -13.19
CA ASN A 127 9.22 4.42 -13.39
C ASN A 127 8.95 3.74 -12.05
N LEU A 128 7.69 3.49 -11.76
CA LEU A 128 7.24 2.89 -10.51
C LEU A 128 6.31 1.72 -10.77
N ARG A 129 6.50 0.65 -10.02
CA ARG A 129 5.54 -0.44 -9.94
C ARG A 129 5.26 -0.78 -8.48
N ARG A 130 3.99 -0.84 -8.13
CA ARG A 130 3.51 -1.15 -6.78
C ARG A 130 2.80 -2.49 -6.77
N ARG A 131 2.97 -3.23 -5.70
CA ARG A 131 2.12 -4.37 -5.36
C ARG A 131 1.36 -4.05 -4.08
N CYS A 132 0.06 -4.21 -4.11
CA CYS A 132 -0.83 -4.05 -2.96
C CYS A 132 -1.56 -5.36 -2.67
N LEU A 133 -1.90 -5.55 -1.41
CA LEU A 133 -2.95 -6.45 -0.97
C LEU A 133 -4.23 -5.62 -0.88
N ASP A 134 -5.16 -5.87 -1.78
CA ASP A 134 -6.49 -5.30 -1.71
C ASP A 134 -7.37 -6.24 -0.89
N GLY A 135 -7.91 -5.71 0.21
CA GLY A 135 -8.81 -6.41 1.09
C GLY A 135 -10.29 -6.22 0.67
#